data_902f046f146b7b9c0f29e977007a1ad5
#
_entry.id   902f046f146b7b9c0f29e977007a1ad5
#
_cell.length_a   1.000
_cell.length_b   1.000
_cell.length_c   1.000
_cell.angle_alpha   90.00
_cell.angle_beta   90.00
_cell.angle_gamma   90.00
#
_symmetry.space_group_name_H-M   'P 1'
#
loop_
_entity.id
_entity.type
_entity.pdbx_description
1 polymer ?
#
loop_
_entity_poly.entity_id
_entity_poly.type
_entity_poly.pdbx_seq_one_letter_code
_entity_poly.pdbx_strand_id
1 'polypeptide(L)'
;MTDYPDSIISVQYHLSDSYTVPIANQRDSFYGVTGTPTTWFDGRISRVGAYTNDSQMYSWYQSAMNTRLGVPTDVTIGLEVNKVGAQSYRVTATVGIEEGGTGKTMVIHFLQVLDHYPDYADNRYRNTARDHSEATVSVAAGDTKSVDSIDFVIDGVDWDNKENVRFVVWAQETGSSAPRDVYQAAVIDLPQPVEGDINGDGKVDLEDLAILLGAYGTCEGDANYNPLADLSSDGCIDLIDLAVLLGNYGYGT
;
A
#
# COMPACT_ATOMS: atom_id res chain seq x y z
N MET A 1 16.85 -2.30 -8.08
CA MET A 1 16.76 -1.79 -6.69
C MET A 1 17.43 -2.69 -5.67
N THR A 2 18.15 -3.71 -6.11
CA THR A 2 18.92 -4.64 -5.25
C THR A 2 20.00 -3.96 -4.41
N ASP A 3 20.49 -2.79 -4.83
CA ASP A 3 21.57 -2.08 -4.13
C ASP A 3 21.08 -1.16 -3.00
N TYR A 4 19.74 -0.95 -2.90
CA TYR A 4 19.11 -0.05 -1.93
C TYR A 4 17.79 -0.66 -1.39
N PRO A 5 17.79 -1.89 -0.87
CA PRO A 5 16.56 -2.63 -0.58
C PRO A 5 15.64 -1.94 0.44
N ASP A 6 16.22 -1.26 1.42
CA ASP A 6 15.47 -0.64 2.52
C ASP A 6 15.44 0.90 2.44
N SER A 7 15.93 1.48 1.34
CA SER A 7 16.12 2.93 1.24
C SER A 7 15.33 3.57 0.11
N ILE A 8 14.69 2.79 -0.75
CA ILE A 8 13.98 3.30 -1.92
C ILE A 8 12.60 2.67 -2.03
N ILE A 9 11.59 3.51 -2.02
CA ILE A 9 10.23 3.16 -2.41
C ILE A 9 9.96 3.84 -3.75
N SER A 10 9.58 3.06 -4.77
CA SER A 10 9.25 3.59 -6.09
C SER A 10 7.77 3.46 -6.40
N VAL A 11 7.22 4.44 -7.11
CA VAL A 11 5.86 4.42 -7.61
C VAL A 11 5.89 4.81 -9.09
N GLN A 12 5.11 4.10 -9.90
CA GLN A 12 4.93 4.40 -11.32
C GLN A 12 3.54 4.99 -11.56
N TYR A 13 3.51 6.16 -12.18
CA TYR A 13 2.28 6.78 -12.69
C TYR A 13 2.25 6.64 -14.20
N HIS A 14 1.23 5.99 -14.72
CA HIS A 14 1.00 5.83 -16.15
C HIS A 14 0.23 7.02 -16.69
N LEU A 15 0.70 7.57 -17.82
CA LEU A 15 0.09 8.71 -18.48
C LEU A 15 -0.31 8.33 -19.90
N SER A 16 -1.57 8.60 -20.26
CA SER A 16 -2.09 8.44 -21.63
C SER A 16 -2.08 6.99 -22.16
N ASP A 17 -2.21 6.01 -21.27
CA ASP A 17 -2.38 4.60 -21.62
C ASP A 17 -3.55 3.96 -20.85
N SER A 18 -3.76 2.65 -21.02
CA SER A 18 -4.85 1.91 -20.36
C SER A 18 -4.71 1.76 -18.84
N TYR A 19 -3.54 2.11 -18.29
CA TYR A 19 -3.22 2.04 -16.86
C TYR A 19 -3.30 3.40 -16.17
N THR A 20 -3.63 4.45 -16.92
CA THR A 20 -3.78 5.80 -16.38
C THR A 20 -4.94 5.86 -15.40
N VAL A 21 -4.65 6.29 -14.19
CA VAL A 21 -5.63 6.53 -13.11
C VAL A 21 -5.72 8.03 -12.80
N PRO A 22 -6.82 8.52 -12.19
CA PRO A 22 -7.03 9.95 -11.95
C PRO A 22 -5.89 10.65 -11.24
N ILE A 23 -5.27 10.00 -10.24
CA ILE A 23 -4.12 10.54 -9.51
C ILE A 23 -2.90 10.76 -10.42
N ALA A 24 -2.70 9.95 -11.45
CA ALA A 24 -1.58 10.11 -12.38
C ALA A 24 -1.60 11.49 -13.05
N ASN A 25 -2.78 11.93 -13.51
CA ASN A 25 -2.94 13.25 -14.12
C ASN A 25 -2.76 14.40 -13.11
N GLN A 26 -3.17 14.20 -11.85
CA GLN A 26 -2.95 15.17 -10.78
C GLN A 26 -1.44 15.31 -10.47
N ARG A 27 -0.73 14.19 -10.37
CA ARG A 27 0.73 14.18 -10.12
C ARG A 27 1.51 14.72 -11.32
N ASP A 28 1.08 14.42 -12.54
CA ASP A 28 1.62 15.02 -13.77
C ASP A 28 1.58 16.56 -13.70
N SER A 29 0.40 17.11 -13.39
CA SER A 29 0.20 18.56 -13.25
C SER A 29 1.01 19.13 -12.08
N PHE A 30 1.04 18.45 -10.93
CA PHE A 30 1.79 18.88 -9.76
C PHE A 30 3.28 18.97 -10.03
N TYR A 31 3.85 17.97 -10.71
CA TYR A 31 5.26 17.91 -11.04
C TYR A 31 5.65 18.66 -12.33
N GLY A 32 4.67 19.16 -13.08
CA GLY A 32 4.89 19.86 -14.34
C GLY A 32 5.64 19.00 -15.36
N VAL A 33 5.20 17.74 -15.53
CA VAL A 33 5.84 16.78 -16.43
C VAL A 33 5.69 17.24 -17.87
N THR A 34 6.79 17.38 -18.58
CA THR A 34 6.83 17.86 -19.97
C THR A 34 7.16 16.77 -20.97
N GLY A 35 7.46 15.56 -20.48
CA GLY A 35 7.79 14.40 -21.31
C GLY A 35 8.00 13.14 -20.49
N THR A 36 7.87 11.99 -21.12
CA THR A 36 8.02 10.68 -20.48
C THR A 36 9.21 9.92 -21.06
N PRO A 37 9.95 9.16 -20.24
CA PRO A 37 9.80 9.05 -18.80
C PRO A 37 10.31 10.27 -18.04
N THR A 38 9.66 10.60 -16.92
CA THR A 38 10.15 11.59 -15.96
C THR A 38 10.17 10.95 -14.57
N THR A 39 11.28 11.06 -13.86
CA THR A 39 11.45 10.54 -12.50
C THR A 39 11.72 11.69 -11.53
N TRP A 40 11.05 11.65 -10.37
CA TRP A 40 11.28 12.58 -9.28
C TRP A 40 11.82 11.82 -8.05
N PHE A 41 12.85 12.37 -7.43
CA PHE A 41 13.46 11.85 -6.21
C PHE A 41 13.08 12.76 -5.05
N ASP A 42 12.33 12.22 -4.09
CA ASP A 42 11.78 12.90 -2.91
C ASP A 42 11.17 14.27 -3.21
N GLY A 43 10.53 14.39 -4.37
CA GLY A 43 9.86 15.62 -4.80
C GLY A 43 10.78 16.80 -5.10
N ARG A 44 12.12 16.64 -5.10
CA ARG A 44 13.10 17.71 -5.25
C ARG A 44 13.96 17.62 -6.50
N ILE A 45 14.36 16.45 -6.91
CA ILE A 45 15.27 16.28 -8.04
C ILE A 45 14.53 15.54 -9.14
N SER A 46 14.45 16.14 -10.32
CA SER A 46 13.84 15.49 -11.48
C SER A 46 14.88 15.00 -12.49
N ARG A 47 14.49 13.98 -13.23
CA ARG A 47 15.20 13.47 -14.39
C ARG A 47 14.19 13.25 -15.51
N VAL A 48 14.39 13.89 -16.64
CA VAL A 48 13.49 13.81 -17.81
C VAL A 48 14.20 13.09 -18.95
N GLY A 49 13.55 12.07 -19.51
CA GLY A 49 14.10 11.23 -20.56
C GLY A 49 14.82 10.01 -20.03
N ALA A 50 15.44 9.25 -20.91
CA ALA A 50 16.17 8.03 -20.63
C ALA A 50 17.43 7.92 -21.48
N TYR A 51 18.43 7.23 -20.94
CA TYR A 51 19.56 6.76 -21.72
C TYR A 51 19.25 5.38 -22.33
N THR A 52 19.82 5.08 -23.48
CA THR A 52 19.74 3.75 -24.10
C THR A 52 20.69 2.73 -23.45
N ASN A 53 21.65 3.23 -22.66
CA ASN A 53 22.63 2.40 -21.95
C ASN A 53 22.27 2.31 -20.46
N ASP A 54 22.07 1.10 -19.98
CA ASP A 54 21.63 0.84 -18.61
C ASP A 54 22.60 1.37 -17.54
N SER A 55 23.91 1.27 -17.77
CA SER A 55 24.93 1.76 -16.85
C SER A 55 24.92 3.28 -16.72
N GLN A 56 24.67 4.00 -17.83
CA GLN A 56 24.52 5.45 -17.82
C GLN A 56 23.22 5.85 -17.11
N MET A 57 22.13 5.13 -17.38
CA MET A 57 20.84 5.36 -16.72
C MET A 57 20.96 5.14 -15.21
N TYR A 58 21.58 4.03 -14.81
CA TYR A 58 21.83 3.71 -13.41
C TYR A 58 22.65 4.80 -12.70
N SER A 59 23.77 5.21 -13.28
CA SER A 59 24.65 6.25 -12.70
C SER A 59 23.93 7.60 -12.56
N TRP A 60 23.10 7.93 -13.54
CA TRP A 60 22.33 9.17 -13.54
C TRP A 60 21.28 9.20 -12.43
N TYR A 61 20.57 8.09 -12.22
CA TYR A 61 19.60 7.95 -11.12
C TYR A 61 20.31 7.85 -9.77
N GLN A 62 21.38 7.05 -9.68
CA GLN A 62 22.17 6.88 -8.46
C GLN A 62 22.68 8.21 -7.91
N SER A 63 23.12 9.12 -8.79
CA SER A 63 23.55 10.46 -8.38
C SER A 63 22.43 11.25 -7.67
N ALA A 64 21.19 11.18 -8.18
CA ALA A 64 20.05 11.84 -7.55
C ALA A 64 19.65 11.14 -6.23
N MET A 65 19.61 9.80 -6.22
CA MET A 65 19.32 9.01 -5.02
C MET A 65 20.30 9.31 -3.90
N ASN A 66 21.61 9.22 -4.18
CA ASN A 66 22.64 9.48 -3.17
C ASN A 66 22.56 10.92 -2.60
N THR A 67 22.18 11.89 -3.42
CA THR A 67 21.94 13.26 -2.94
C THR A 67 20.78 13.31 -1.95
N ARG A 68 19.70 12.56 -2.21
CA ARG A 68 18.51 12.55 -1.34
C ARG A 68 18.72 11.69 -0.10
N LEU A 69 19.37 10.55 -0.20
CA LEU A 69 19.72 9.71 0.95
C LEU A 69 20.60 10.44 1.99
N GLY A 70 21.35 11.45 1.57
CA GLY A 70 22.12 12.29 2.48
C GLY A 70 21.32 13.38 3.20
N VAL A 71 20.02 13.55 2.91
CA VAL A 71 19.17 14.56 3.57
C VAL A 71 18.51 13.93 4.79
N PRO A 72 18.82 14.41 6.01
CA PRO A 72 18.19 13.87 7.21
C PRO A 72 16.70 14.25 7.27
N THR A 73 15.92 13.39 7.89
CA THR A 73 14.52 13.67 8.23
C THR A 73 14.30 13.51 9.73
N ASP A 74 13.42 14.33 10.28
CA ASP A 74 12.88 14.25 11.64
C ASP A 74 11.46 13.71 11.65
N VAL A 75 10.93 13.27 10.47
CA VAL A 75 9.59 12.73 10.32
C VAL A 75 9.63 11.21 10.38
N THR A 76 8.71 10.61 11.14
CA THR A 76 8.50 9.17 11.23
C THR A 76 7.13 8.80 10.70
N ILE A 77 7.00 7.61 10.09
CA ILE A 77 5.73 7.05 9.63
C ILE A 77 5.65 5.59 10.06
N GLY A 78 4.63 5.26 10.85
CA GLY A 78 4.20 3.88 11.11
C GLY A 78 2.91 3.62 10.35
N LEU A 79 2.71 2.40 9.86
CA LEU A 79 1.53 2.03 9.06
C LEU A 79 0.82 0.82 9.67
N GLU A 80 -0.50 0.84 9.55
CA GLU A 80 -1.40 -0.26 9.86
C GLU A 80 -2.44 -0.36 8.74
N VAL A 81 -2.81 -1.58 8.33
CA VAL A 81 -3.88 -1.84 7.37
C VAL A 81 -5.00 -2.60 8.06
N ASN A 82 -6.19 -2.02 8.04
CA ASN A 82 -7.38 -2.58 8.67
C ASN A 82 -8.39 -2.99 7.59
N LYS A 83 -8.87 -4.23 7.63
CA LYS A 83 -9.96 -4.70 6.79
C LYS A 83 -11.27 -4.09 7.31
N VAL A 84 -11.98 -3.38 6.46
CA VAL A 84 -13.25 -2.69 6.79
C VAL A 84 -14.44 -3.21 6.01
N GLY A 85 -14.21 -4.14 5.08
CA GLY A 85 -15.23 -4.82 4.27
C GLY A 85 -14.66 -6.03 3.56
N ALA A 86 -15.45 -6.75 2.77
CA ALA A 86 -15.04 -7.97 2.09
C ALA A 86 -13.77 -7.80 1.25
N GLN A 87 -13.70 -6.68 0.52
CA GLN A 87 -12.56 -6.29 -0.33
C GLN A 87 -12.13 -4.85 -0.05
N SER A 88 -12.47 -4.31 1.11
CA SER A 88 -12.21 -2.91 1.47
C SER A 88 -11.26 -2.83 2.65
N TYR A 89 -10.27 -1.95 2.51
CA TYR A 89 -9.19 -1.80 3.48
C TYR A 89 -8.91 -0.32 3.74
N ARG A 90 -8.64 0.01 4.99
CA ARG A 90 -8.24 1.35 5.42
C ARG A 90 -6.80 1.30 5.93
N VAL A 91 -6.00 2.27 5.49
CA VAL A 91 -4.64 2.43 5.97
C VAL A 91 -4.62 3.55 7.00
N THR A 92 -4.13 3.25 8.18
CA THR A 92 -3.85 4.23 9.23
C THR A 92 -2.35 4.53 9.25
N ALA A 93 -1.99 5.80 9.08
CA ALA A 93 -0.62 6.28 9.23
C ALA A 93 -0.45 6.99 10.57
N THR A 94 0.47 6.53 11.40
CA THR A 94 0.93 7.26 12.58
C THR A 94 2.15 8.09 12.19
N VAL A 95 1.95 9.40 12.05
CA VAL A 95 2.98 10.35 11.62
C VAL A 95 3.52 11.09 12.84
N GLY A 96 4.83 11.06 13.01
CA GLY A 96 5.52 11.71 14.13
C GLY A 96 6.60 12.68 13.67
N ILE A 97 6.98 13.56 14.61
CA ILE A 97 8.20 14.38 14.50
C ILE A 97 9.04 14.10 15.73
N GLU A 98 10.32 13.78 15.53
CA GLU A 98 11.26 13.51 16.61
C GLU A 98 11.33 14.67 17.63
N GLU A 99 11.67 14.39 18.89
CA GLU A 99 11.67 15.37 19.99
C GLU A 99 12.55 16.61 19.71
N GLY A 100 13.67 16.43 18.99
CA GLY A 100 14.56 17.52 18.57
C GLY A 100 14.20 18.14 17.21
N GLY A 101 13.13 17.72 16.59
CA GLY A 101 12.71 18.14 15.25
C GLY A 101 11.99 19.48 15.24
N THR A 102 11.45 19.82 14.07
CA THR A 102 10.69 21.06 13.86
C THR A 102 9.26 20.73 13.46
N GLY A 103 8.27 21.28 14.20
CA GLY A 103 6.85 21.08 13.90
C GLY A 103 6.52 21.44 12.44
N LYS A 104 5.73 20.60 11.77
CA LYS A 104 5.39 20.71 10.34
C LYS A 104 3.90 20.54 10.09
N THR A 105 3.42 21.24 9.07
CA THR A 105 2.17 20.89 8.40
C THR A 105 2.52 20.17 7.10
N MET A 106 1.99 18.98 6.92
CA MET A 106 2.34 18.08 5.82
C MET A 106 1.07 17.51 5.16
N VAL A 107 1.18 17.18 3.89
CA VAL A 107 0.20 16.34 3.20
C VAL A 107 0.66 14.89 3.33
N ILE A 108 -0.19 14.04 3.87
CA ILE A 108 0.02 12.60 3.94
C ILE A 108 -0.74 12.00 2.76
N HIS A 109 0.00 11.42 1.85
CA HIS A 109 -0.54 10.73 0.69
C HIS A 109 -0.59 9.23 0.98
N PHE A 110 -1.70 8.62 0.63
CA PHE A 110 -1.92 7.17 0.68
C PHE A 110 -2.17 6.70 -0.73
N LEU A 111 -1.39 5.76 -1.19
CA LEU A 111 -1.46 5.25 -2.55
C LEU A 111 -1.54 3.73 -2.54
N GLN A 112 -2.59 3.18 -3.12
CA GLN A 112 -2.64 1.78 -3.50
C GLN A 112 -1.77 1.57 -4.74
N VAL A 113 -0.90 0.58 -4.71
CA VAL A 113 -0.07 0.18 -5.85
C VAL A 113 -0.18 -1.33 -6.10
N LEU A 114 -0.04 -1.72 -7.35
CA LEU A 114 0.14 -3.10 -7.76
C LEU A 114 1.61 -3.32 -8.13
N ASP A 115 2.33 -4.15 -7.37
CA ASP A 115 3.79 -4.32 -7.52
C ASP A 115 4.16 -4.96 -8.86
N HIS A 116 3.39 -5.95 -9.33
CA HIS A 116 3.54 -6.54 -10.65
C HIS A 116 2.22 -6.45 -11.39
N TYR A 117 2.22 -5.84 -12.57
CA TYR A 117 1.05 -5.87 -13.41
C TYR A 117 1.04 -7.19 -14.21
N PRO A 118 -0.01 -8.03 -14.11
CA PRO A 118 0.03 -9.42 -14.56
C PRO A 118 0.17 -9.61 -16.08
N ASP A 119 -0.18 -8.59 -16.88
CA ASP A 119 -0.18 -8.69 -18.34
C ASP A 119 1.20 -8.49 -18.98
N TYR A 120 2.25 -8.22 -18.20
CA TYR A 120 3.58 -7.92 -18.73
C TYR A 120 4.64 -8.82 -18.13
N ALA A 121 5.11 -9.76 -18.95
CA ALA A 121 6.10 -10.77 -18.57
C ALA A 121 7.51 -10.21 -18.29
N ASP A 122 7.76 -8.93 -18.52
CA ASP A 122 9.11 -8.35 -18.46
C ASP A 122 9.38 -7.42 -17.26
N ASN A 123 8.54 -7.46 -16.24
CA ASN A 123 8.68 -6.67 -14.99
C ASN A 123 8.81 -5.14 -15.18
N ARG A 124 8.33 -4.58 -16.29
CA ARG A 124 8.41 -3.13 -16.53
C ARG A 124 7.45 -2.32 -15.68
N TYR A 125 6.35 -2.95 -15.27
CA TYR A 125 5.27 -2.29 -14.55
C TYR A 125 5.30 -2.72 -13.09
N ARG A 126 6.16 -2.04 -12.31
CA ARG A 126 6.35 -2.26 -10.88
C ARG A 126 5.76 -1.11 -10.08
N ASN A 127 5.08 -1.42 -8.98
CA ASN A 127 4.46 -0.42 -8.11
C ASN A 127 3.60 0.60 -8.88
N THR A 128 2.75 0.08 -9.78
CA THR A 128 1.83 0.89 -10.59
C THR A 128 0.75 1.48 -9.70
N ALA A 129 0.57 2.81 -9.76
CA ALA A 129 -0.47 3.53 -9.02
C ALA A 129 -1.87 3.08 -9.43
N ARG A 130 -2.74 2.80 -8.43
CA ARG A 130 -4.11 2.31 -8.63
C ARG A 130 -5.15 3.27 -8.08
N ASP A 131 -5.11 3.54 -6.78
CA ASP A 131 -6.04 4.46 -6.12
C ASP A 131 -5.30 5.30 -5.07
N HIS A 132 -5.89 6.42 -4.67
CA HIS A 132 -5.20 7.41 -3.87
C HIS A 132 -6.16 8.18 -2.96
N SER A 133 -5.67 8.50 -1.78
CA SER A 133 -6.24 9.56 -0.94
C SER A 133 -5.16 10.40 -0.29
N GLU A 134 -5.52 11.55 0.22
CA GLU A 134 -4.61 12.42 0.93
C GLU A 134 -5.30 13.15 2.09
N ALA A 135 -4.52 13.48 3.11
CA ALA A 135 -4.99 14.29 4.23
C ALA A 135 -3.88 15.24 4.68
N THR A 136 -4.26 16.43 5.13
CA THR A 136 -3.32 17.39 5.71
C THR A 136 -3.28 17.25 7.21
N VAL A 137 -2.07 17.16 7.77
CA VAL A 137 -1.85 17.04 9.22
C VAL A 137 -0.81 18.02 9.70
N SER A 138 -0.99 18.57 10.90
CA SER A 138 0.02 19.39 11.59
C SER A 138 0.49 18.62 12.82
N VAL A 139 1.79 18.36 12.91
CA VAL A 139 2.44 17.65 14.01
C VAL A 139 3.48 18.54 14.65
N ALA A 140 3.46 18.67 15.98
CA ALA A 140 4.49 19.39 16.72
C ALA A 140 5.73 18.51 16.97
N ALA A 141 6.87 19.13 17.30
CA ALA A 141 8.06 18.38 17.67
C ALA A 141 7.78 17.50 18.91
N GLY A 142 8.20 16.24 18.86
CA GLY A 142 7.98 15.25 19.91
C GLY A 142 6.58 14.62 19.92
N ASP A 143 5.67 15.06 19.04
CA ASP A 143 4.30 14.54 18.96
C ASP A 143 4.12 13.54 17.81
N THR A 144 3.03 12.78 17.89
CA THR A 144 2.52 11.90 16.82
C THR A 144 1.04 12.17 16.59
N LYS A 145 0.58 11.89 15.36
CA LYS A 145 -0.84 11.91 14.99
C LYS A 145 -1.17 10.75 14.06
N SER A 146 -2.31 10.12 14.31
CA SER A 146 -2.89 9.13 13.40
C SER A 146 -3.75 9.83 12.35
N VAL A 147 -3.64 9.35 11.12
CA VAL A 147 -4.36 9.83 9.94
C VAL A 147 -4.81 8.62 9.13
N ASP A 148 -6.09 8.59 8.78
CA ASP A 148 -6.65 7.49 7.99
C ASP A 148 -6.76 7.86 6.52
N SER A 149 -6.58 6.86 5.66
CA SER A 149 -6.97 6.93 4.25
C SER A 149 -8.49 6.90 4.09
N ILE A 150 -8.97 7.04 2.86
CA ILE A 150 -10.28 6.51 2.46
C ILE A 150 -10.27 4.97 2.58
N ASP A 151 -11.45 4.35 2.45
CA ASP A 151 -11.55 2.90 2.30
C ASP A 151 -11.16 2.53 0.86
N PHE A 152 -10.01 1.92 0.68
CA PHE A 152 -9.58 1.40 -0.61
C PHE A 152 -10.36 0.12 -0.93
N VAL A 153 -10.97 0.08 -2.11
CA VAL A 153 -11.65 -1.12 -2.61
C VAL A 153 -10.70 -1.86 -3.55
N ILE A 154 -10.29 -3.05 -3.15
CA ILE A 154 -9.43 -3.91 -3.96
C ILE A 154 -10.32 -4.80 -4.82
N ASP A 155 -10.51 -4.45 -6.07
CA ASP A 155 -11.41 -5.17 -6.99
C ASP A 155 -10.73 -5.56 -8.31
N GLY A 156 -11.44 -6.34 -9.13
CA GLY A 156 -11.00 -6.74 -10.45
C GLY A 156 -9.59 -7.32 -10.46
N VAL A 157 -8.73 -6.80 -11.35
CA VAL A 157 -7.35 -7.28 -11.52
C VAL A 157 -6.50 -7.13 -10.25
N ASP A 158 -6.78 -6.14 -9.41
CA ASP A 158 -6.06 -5.92 -8.16
C ASP A 158 -6.41 -7.01 -7.14
N TRP A 159 -7.69 -7.41 -7.07
CA TRP A 159 -8.12 -8.52 -6.22
C TRP A 159 -7.60 -9.87 -6.69
N ASP A 160 -7.59 -10.11 -8.00
CA ASP A 160 -7.06 -11.33 -8.59
C ASP A 160 -5.53 -11.47 -8.36
N ASN A 161 -4.85 -10.37 -8.05
CA ASN A 161 -3.40 -10.30 -7.78
C ASN A 161 -3.11 -9.65 -6.43
N LYS A 162 -3.95 -9.86 -5.45
CA LYS A 162 -3.89 -9.19 -4.14
C LYS A 162 -2.59 -9.41 -3.36
N GLU A 163 -1.89 -10.50 -3.65
CA GLU A 163 -0.56 -10.76 -3.09
C GLU A 163 0.52 -9.73 -3.54
N ASN A 164 0.23 -8.99 -4.62
CA ASN A 164 1.10 -7.94 -5.13
C ASN A 164 0.59 -6.53 -4.82
N VAL A 165 -0.55 -6.41 -4.11
CA VAL A 165 -1.10 -5.11 -3.69
C VAL A 165 -0.34 -4.61 -2.47
N ARG A 166 0.05 -3.33 -2.54
CA ARG A 166 0.73 -2.61 -1.45
C ARG A 166 0.13 -1.24 -1.25
N PHE A 167 0.37 -0.69 -0.09
CA PHE A 167 0.09 0.72 0.19
C PHE A 167 1.39 1.45 0.44
N VAL A 168 1.62 2.50 -0.35
CA VAL A 168 2.74 3.42 -0.19
C VAL A 168 2.20 4.69 0.43
N VAL A 169 2.79 5.11 1.54
CA VAL A 169 2.40 6.33 2.25
C VAL A 169 3.60 7.23 2.38
N TRP A 170 3.42 8.53 2.10
CA TRP A 170 4.49 9.49 2.29
C TRP A 170 3.98 10.83 2.82
N ALA A 171 4.83 11.48 3.61
CA ALA A 171 4.63 12.84 4.11
C ALA A 171 5.34 13.83 3.20
N GLN A 172 4.58 14.76 2.62
CA GLN A 172 5.10 15.76 1.69
C GLN A 172 4.87 17.20 2.20
N GLU A 173 5.80 18.08 1.92
CA GLU A 173 5.68 19.52 2.11
C GLU A 173 4.43 20.05 1.40
N THR A 174 3.65 20.90 2.09
CA THR A 174 2.44 21.48 1.52
C THR A 174 2.75 22.40 0.35
N GLY A 175 1.88 22.41 -0.65
CA GLY A 175 2.00 23.29 -1.82
C GLY A 175 1.27 22.73 -3.04
N SER A 176 1.02 23.58 -4.03
CA SER A 176 0.24 23.26 -5.22
C SER A 176 1.08 22.78 -6.42
N SER A 177 2.40 22.81 -6.31
CA SER A 177 3.31 22.40 -7.38
C SER A 177 4.68 22.02 -6.84
N ALA A 178 5.39 21.15 -7.55
CA ALA A 178 6.79 20.82 -7.30
C ALA A 178 7.71 22.03 -7.57
N PRO A 179 8.93 22.08 -6.97
CA PRO A 179 9.48 21.07 -6.06
C PRO A 179 8.94 21.20 -4.63
N ARG A 180 8.64 20.08 -3.99
CA ARG A 180 8.23 19.96 -2.59
C ARG A 180 8.90 18.75 -1.97
N ASP A 181 9.48 18.91 -0.77
CA ASP A 181 10.14 17.80 -0.10
C ASP A 181 9.14 16.67 0.22
N VAL A 182 9.54 15.44 -0.08
CA VAL A 182 9.03 14.25 0.60
C VAL A 182 9.94 14.04 1.81
N TYR A 183 9.39 14.17 3.00
CA TYR A 183 10.13 14.06 4.25
C TYR A 183 10.43 12.63 4.63
N GLN A 184 9.44 11.76 4.48
CA GLN A 184 9.52 10.33 4.79
C GLN A 184 8.49 9.57 3.97
N ALA A 185 8.76 8.29 3.71
CA ALA A 185 7.82 7.36 3.11
C ALA A 185 7.90 6.00 3.80
N ALA A 186 6.79 5.26 3.76
CA ALA A 186 6.69 3.90 4.24
C ALA A 186 5.85 3.06 3.29
N VAL A 187 6.03 1.75 3.31
CA VAL A 187 5.25 0.80 2.52
C VAL A 187 4.78 -0.32 3.42
N ILE A 188 3.57 -0.78 3.17
CA ILE A 188 2.98 -1.94 3.83
C ILE A 188 2.25 -2.79 2.79
N ASP A 189 2.44 -4.10 2.86
CA ASP A 189 1.73 -5.04 1.98
C ASP A 189 0.27 -5.17 2.41
N LEU A 190 -0.61 -5.46 1.46
CA LEU A 190 -1.99 -5.84 1.76
C LEU A 190 -1.96 -7.10 2.64
N PRO A 191 -2.59 -7.10 3.82
CA PRO A 191 -2.69 -8.30 4.63
C PRO A 191 -3.29 -9.44 3.81
N GLN A 192 -2.57 -10.54 3.68
CA GLN A 192 -3.10 -11.69 2.96
C GLN A 192 -4.16 -12.37 3.83
N PRO A 193 -5.27 -12.82 3.21
CA PRO A 193 -6.24 -13.60 3.95
C PRO A 193 -5.57 -14.81 4.59
N VAL A 194 -5.68 -14.94 5.89
CA VAL A 194 -5.23 -16.13 6.60
C VAL A 194 -6.35 -17.14 6.56
N GLU A 195 -6.05 -18.33 6.07
CA GLU A 195 -7.04 -19.40 6.02
C GLU A 195 -7.46 -19.76 7.46
N GLY A 196 -8.75 -19.61 7.75
CA GLY A 196 -9.29 -19.76 9.10
C GLY A 196 -9.57 -18.46 9.85
N ASP A 197 -9.06 -17.31 9.39
CA ASP A 197 -9.44 -15.98 9.88
C ASP A 197 -10.79 -15.57 9.28
N ILE A 198 -11.87 -15.99 9.93
CA ILE A 198 -13.24 -15.83 9.43
C ILE A 198 -13.76 -14.40 9.69
N ASN A 199 -13.36 -13.80 10.81
CA ASN A 199 -13.77 -12.44 11.17
C ASN A 199 -12.91 -11.37 10.48
N GLY A 200 -11.72 -11.73 9.96
CA GLY A 200 -10.83 -10.86 9.21
C GLY A 200 -10.00 -9.90 10.08
N ASP A 201 -9.73 -10.27 11.33
CA ASP A 201 -8.95 -9.45 12.26
C ASP A 201 -7.42 -9.73 12.20
N GLY A 202 -7.00 -10.64 11.31
CA GLY A 202 -5.60 -11.03 11.11
C GLY A 202 -5.12 -12.13 12.05
N LYS A 203 -6.02 -12.75 12.81
CA LYS A 203 -5.73 -13.86 13.71
C LYS A 203 -6.58 -15.06 13.35
N VAL A 204 -6.20 -16.22 13.86
CA VAL A 204 -7.05 -17.43 13.85
C VAL A 204 -7.17 -17.89 15.30
N ASP A 205 -8.28 -17.55 15.94
CA ASP A 205 -8.45 -17.78 17.37
C ASP A 205 -9.87 -18.29 17.74
N LEU A 206 -10.25 -18.10 19.01
CA LEU A 206 -11.54 -18.55 19.53
C LEU A 206 -12.73 -17.81 18.89
N GLU A 207 -12.55 -16.61 18.40
CA GLU A 207 -13.63 -15.84 17.78
C GLU A 207 -14.00 -16.45 16.42
N ASP A 208 -13.00 -16.87 15.62
CA ASP A 208 -13.22 -17.56 14.33
C ASP A 208 -13.85 -18.94 14.54
N LEU A 209 -13.32 -19.67 15.54
CA LEU A 209 -13.89 -20.97 15.88
C LEU A 209 -15.36 -20.85 16.31
N ALA A 210 -15.73 -19.81 17.07
CA ALA A 210 -17.11 -19.57 17.47
C ALA A 210 -18.02 -19.26 16.26
N ILE A 211 -17.52 -18.50 15.26
CA ILE A 211 -18.24 -18.22 14.03
C ILE A 211 -18.47 -19.51 13.23
N LEU A 212 -17.42 -20.31 13.04
CA LEU A 212 -17.53 -21.58 12.31
C LEU A 212 -18.50 -22.52 12.99
N LEU A 213 -18.40 -22.72 14.30
CA LEU A 213 -19.30 -23.59 15.07
C LEU A 213 -20.75 -23.09 15.07
N GLY A 214 -20.96 -21.77 14.99
CA GLY A 214 -22.29 -21.18 14.86
C GLY A 214 -23.02 -21.54 13.56
N ALA A 215 -22.27 -21.88 12.51
CA ALA A 215 -22.79 -22.27 11.22
C ALA A 215 -22.56 -23.78 10.91
N TYR A 216 -21.96 -24.53 11.82
CA TYR A 216 -21.58 -25.93 11.61
C TYR A 216 -22.80 -26.83 11.28
N GLY A 217 -22.65 -27.67 10.27
CA GLY A 217 -23.68 -28.58 9.78
C GLY A 217 -24.69 -27.95 8.83
N THR A 218 -24.43 -26.72 8.36
CA THR A 218 -25.25 -26.04 7.33
C THR A 218 -24.57 -26.09 5.97
N CYS A 219 -25.39 -26.05 4.90
CA CYS A 219 -24.91 -25.97 3.52
C CYS A 219 -25.51 -24.77 2.80
N GLU A 220 -25.00 -24.45 1.61
CA GLU A 220 -25.49 -23.39 0.77
C GLU A 220 -27.02 -23.49 0.56
N GLY A 221 -27.72 -22.39 0.88
CA GLY A 221 -29.19 -22.32 0.88
C GLY A 221 -29.83 -22.48 2.26
N ASP A 222 -29.12 -22.92 3.28
CA ASP A 222 -29.61 -22.97 4.65
C ASP A 222 -29.62 -21.57 5.30
N ALA A 223 -30.58 -21.34 6.21
CA ALA A 223 -30.78 -20.00 6.82
C ALA A 223 -29.57 -19.50 7.64
N ASN A 224 -28.76 -20.41 8.17
CA ASN A 224 -27.60 -20.08 9.01
C ASN A 224 -26.26 -20.35 8.29
N TYR A 225 -26.30 -20.64 6.98
CA TYR A 225 -25.06 -20.82 6.23
C TYR A 225 -24.26 -19.51 6.21
N ASN A 226 -23.00 -19.61 6.55
CA ASN A 226 -22.05 -18.50 6.51
C ASN A 226 -20.96 -18.82 5.48
N PRO A 227 -20.96 -18.19 4.30
CA PRO A 227 -19.97 -18.47 3.25
C PRO A 227 -18.52 -18.14 3.66
N LEU A 228 -18.31 -17.34 4.68
CA LEU A 228 -16.96 -17.07 5.21
C LEU A 228 -16.42 -18.21 6.08
N ALA A 229 -17.30 -19.09 6.57
CA ALA A 229 -16.92 -20.25 7.37
C ALA A 229 -16.80 -21.55 6.53
N ASP A 230 -17.22 -21.51 5.25
CA ASP A 230 -16.96 -22.55 4.24
C ASP A 230 -15.53 -22.36 3.69
N LEU A 231 -14.56 -22.83 4.48
CA LEU A 231 -13.13 -22.64 4.18
C LEU A 231 -12.65 -23.60 3.09
N SER A 232 -13.34 -24.73 2.93
CA SER A 232 -13.05 -25.72 1.89
C SER A 232 -13.67 -25.36 0.53
N SER A 233 -14.62 -24.42 0.51
CA SER A 233 -15.40 -24.01 -0.66
C SER A 233 -16.17 -25.16 -1.32
N ASP A 234 -16.65 -26.14 -0.53
CA ASP A 234 -17.43 -27.28 -1.03
C ASP A 234 -18.95 -27.07 -0.91
N GLY A 235 -19.36 -25.92 -0.34
CA GLY A 235 -20.75 -25.50 -0.18
C GLY A 235 -21.40 -25.97 1.12
N CYS A 236 -20.66 -26.60 2.03
CA CYS A 236 -21.16 -27.02 3.35
C CYS A 236 -20.12 -26.64 4.43
N ILE A 237 -20.59 -26.42 5.66
CA ILE A 237 -19.70 -26.12 6.80
C ILE A 237 -19.65 -27.37 7.67
N ASP A 238 -18.54 -28.10 7.59
CA ASP A 238 -18.40 -29.41 8.23
C ASP A 238 -17.00 -29.62 8.85
N LEU A 239 -16.63 -30.89 9.01
CA LEU A 239 -15.35 -31.26 9.62
C LEU A 239 -14.14 -30.84 8.79
N ILE A 240 -14.31 -30.67 7.48
CA ILE A 240 -13.21 -30.24 6.59
C ILE A 240 -12.83 -28.79 6.91
N ASP A 241 -13.85 -27.92 7.04
CA ASP A 241 -13.62 -26.50 7.38
C ASP A 241 -13.03 -26.35 8.77
N LEU A 242 -13.54 -27.12 9.73
CA LEU A 242 -12.98 -27.15 11.07
C LEU A 242 -11.52 -27.60 11.06
N ALA A 243 -11.15 -28.56 10.23
CA ALA A 243 -9.76 -29.01 10.11
C ALA A 243 -8.86 -27.92 9.51
N VAL A 244 -9.34 -27.16 8.53
CA VAL A 244 -8.65 -26.01 7.94
C VAL A 244 -8.41 -24.93 9.00
N LEU A 245 -9.44 -24.53 9.76
CA LEU A 245 -9.30 -23.54 10.82
C LEU A 245 -8.30 -24.01 11.88
N LEU A 246 -8.43 -25.25 12.37
CA LEU A 246 -7.53 -25.79 13.41
C LEU A 246 -6.08 -25.94 12.92
N GLY A 247 -5.87 -26.13 11.62
CA GLY A 247 -4.54 -26.18 11.00
C GLY A 247 -3.80 -24.84 11.10
N ASN A 248 -4.53 -23.74 11.18
CA ASN A 248 -4.01 -22.39 11.26
C ASN A 248 -4.22 -21.73 12.64
N TYR A 249 -4.79 -22.47 13.60
CA TYR A 249 -5.13 -21.94 14.92
C TYR A 249 -3.91 -21.44 15.68
N GLY A 250 -4.01 -20.23 16.22
CA GLY A 250 -2.91 -19.54 16.90
C GLY A 250 -2.07 -18.64 15.97
N TYR A 251 -2.44 -18.52 14.69
CA TYR A 251 -1.81 -17.52 13.82
C TYR A 251 -2.16 -16.11 14.30
N GLY A 252 -1.16 -15.22 14.37
CA GLY A 252 -1.34 -13.82 14.75
C GLY A 252 -1.60 -13.54 16.23
N THR A 253 -1.61 -14.60 17.10
CA THR A 253 -1.87 -14.47 18.56
C THR A 253 -0.61 -14.17 19.36
#